data_f19a14bab35b7d997c08ab4c98f05ac4
#
_entry.id   f19a14bab35b7d997c08ab4c98f05ac4
#
_cell.length_a   1.000
_cell.length_b   1.000
_cell.length_c   1.000
_cell.angle_alpha   90.00
_cell.angle_beta   90.00
_cell.angle_gamma   90.00
#
_symmetry.space_group_name_H-M   'P 1'
#
loop_
_entity.id
_entity.type
_entity.pdbx_description
1 polymer ?
#
loop_
_entity_poly.entity_id
_entity_poly.type
_entity_poly.pdbx_seq_one_letter_code
_entity_poly.pdbx_strand_id
1 'polypeptide(L)'
;MENKDKDIQNTEFNIDKTSDWQNKEFSYPERIIRLGTSFSGIGAIEQAFKRLGLKTEILFAGDIDANCKKAYFANYEISEKQWHEDIHDFDATPYKGKIDLFVGGAPCQAFSL
;
A
#
# COMPACT_ATOMS: atom_id res chain seq x y z
N MET A 1 -16.01 28.51 21.12
CA MET A 1 -15.92 28.08 20.74
C MET A 1 -15.27 27.62 20.32
N GLU A 2 -15.20 27.49 20.34
CA GLU A 2 -14.87 26.90 19.91
C GLU A 2 -14.67 26.61 19.25
N ASN A 3 -14.92 26.73 18.99
CA ASN A 3 -15.03 26.27 18.18
C ASN A 3 -15.68 26.18 17.69
N LYS A 4 -15.88 26.74 17.58
CA LYS A 4 -16.84 26.63 16.90
C LYS A 4 -16.79 26.51 15.42
N ASP A 5 -16.09 27.15 14.74
CA ASP A 5 -15.92 26.88 13.40
C ASP A 5 -15.59 25.53 13.08
N LYS A 6 -14.74 24.93 13.80
CA LYS A 6 -14.42 23.57 13.56
C LYS A 6 -15.55 22.70 13.88
N ASP A 7 -16.42 23.14 14.72
CA ASP A 7 -17.60 22.38 14.98
C ASP A 7 -18.47 22.33 13.78
N ILE A 8 -18.52 23.39 13.03
CA ILE A 8 -19.32 23.38 11.85
C ILE A 8 -18.84 22.38 10.88
N GLN A 9 -17.56 22.26 10.72
CA GLN A 9 -17.05 21.32 9.80
C GLN A 9 -17.33 19.92 10.19
N ASN A 10 -17.44 19.67 11.47
CA ASN A 10 -17.63 18.32 11.92
C ASN A 10 -19.06 17.91 11.98
N THR A 11 -19.94 18.86 12.17
CA THR A 11 -21.33 18.49 12.43
C THR A 11 -21.97 17.79 11.29
N GLU A 12 -21.56 18.11 10.06
CA GLU A 12 -22.22 17.50 8.94
C GLU A 12 -21.95 16.07 8.82
N PHE A 13 -20.78 15.64 9.22
CA PHE A 13 -20.42 14.26 9.12
C PHE A 13 -20.66 13.52 10.41
N ASN A 14 -20.66 14.22 11.50
CA ASN A 14 -20.97 13.63 12.78
C ASN A 14 -20.22 12.33 13.02
N ILE A 15 -18.92 12.38 12.87
CA ILE A 15 -18.09 11.21 12.96
C ILE A 15 -18.01 10.74 14.41
N ASP A 16 -18.25 9.47 14.62
CA ASP A 16 -18.14 8.87 15.94
C ASP A 16 -16.66 8.76 16.29
N LYS A 17 -16.25 9.48 17.31
CA LYS A 17 -14.84 9.51 17.67
C LYS A 17 -14.33 8.21 18.22
N THR A 18 -15.21 7.38 18.73
CA THR A 18 -14.76 6.09 19.23
C THR A 18 -14.40 5.16 18.09
N SER A 19 -14.89 5.43 16.89
CA SER A 19 -14.57 4.62 15.72
C SER A 19 -13.75 5.40 14.70
N ASP A 20 -13.12 6.51 15.11
CA ASP A 20 -12.33 7.33 14.20
C ASP A 20 -11.03 6.62 13.88
N TRP A 21 -11.02 5.90 12.78
CA TRP A 21 -9.88 5.11 12.39
C TRP A 21 -8.66 5.97 12.04
N GLN A 22 -8.87 7.22 11.69
CA GLN A 22 -7.76 8.08 11.30
C GLN A 22 -6.87 8.45 12.47
N ASN A 23 -7.43 8.49 13.65
CA ASN A 23 -6.69 8.85 14.85
C ASN A 23 -6.35 7.66 15.72
N LYS A 24 -6.68 6.47 15.24
CA LYS A 24 -6.41 5.26 16.01
C LYS A 24 -4.93 4.91 15.91
N GLU A 25 -4.33 4.66 17.05
CA GLU A 25 -2.92 4.29 17.08
C GLU A 25 -2.76 2.82 16.73
N PHE A 26 -1.64 2.52 16.09
CA PHE A 26 -1.32 1.13 15.77
C PHE A 26 -0.86 0.42 17.03
N SER A 27 -1.31 -0.82 17.19
CA SER A 27 -0.98 -1.60 18.39
C SER A 27 0.48 -2.00 18.44
N TYR A 28 1.09 -2.23 17.27
CA TYR A 28 2.47 -2.69 17.19
C TYR A 28 3.22 -1.89 16.13
N PRO A 29 3.49 -0.60 16.39
CA PRO A 29 4.05 0.28 15.35
C PRO A 29 5.46 -0.09 14.93
N GLU A 30 6.19 -0.85 15.76
CA GLU A 30 7.55 -1.23 15.42
C GLU A 30 7.63 -2.53 14.62
N ARG A 31 6.52 -3.18 14.42
CA ARG A 31 6.51 -4.46 13.73
C ARG A 31 6.73 -4.25 12.24
N ILE A 32 7.59 -5.07 11.65
CA ILE A 32 7.87 -5.00 10.22
C ILE A 32 6.80 -5.77 9.48
N ILE A 33 6.17 -5.11 8.51
CA ILE A 33 5.13 -5.72 7.67
C ILE A 33 5.82 -6.26 6.42
N ARG A 34 5.70 -7.56 6.19
CA ARG A 34 6.26 -8.18 4.99
C ARG A 34 5.24 -8.04 3.88
N LEU A 35 5.56 -7.22 2.89
CA LEU A 35 4.63 -6.72 1.90
C LEU A 35 4.93 -7.29 0.53
N GLY A 36 3.88 -7.72 -0.16
CA GLY A 36 3.95 -8.05 -1.57
C GLY A 36 2.95 -7.21 -2.32
N THR A 37 3.35 -6.70 -3.48
CA THR A 37 2.42 -5.91 -4.28
C THR A 37 2.43 -6.38 -5.73
N SER A 38 1.30 -6.25 -6.39
CA SER A 38 1.15 -6.44 -7.81
C SER A 38 0.42 -5.24 -8.38
N PHE A 39 0.62 -4.97 -9.66
CA PHE A 39 0.15 -3.73 -10.26
C PHE A 39 0.69 -2.56 -9.47
N SER A 40 1.98 -2.65 -9.17
CA SER A 40 2.62 -1.81 -8.16
C SER A 40 2.79 -0.37 -8.60
N GLY A 41 2.83 -0.14 -9.91
CA GLY A 41 3.02 1.20 -10.43
C GLY A 41 4.33 1.77 -9.94
N ILE A 42 4.28 2.98 -9.45
CA ILE A 42 5.47 3.64 -8.92
C ILE A 42 5.58 3.50 -7.40
N GLY A 43 4.75 2.64 -6.80
CA GLY A 43 4.89 2.34 -5.39
C GLY A 43 4.01 3.16 -4.46
N ALA A 44 2.77 3.44 -4.86
CA ALA A 44 1.86 4.24 -4.04
C ALA A 44 1.56 3.58 -2.71
N ILE A 45 1.38 2.26 -2.69
CA ILE A 45 1.08 1.53 -1.47
C ILE A 45 2.28 1.59 -0.52
N GLU A 46 3.47 1.36 -1.07
CA GLU A 46 4.70 1.42 -0.30
C GLU A 46 4.89 2.81 0.30
N GLN A 47 4.59 3.84 -0.48
CA GLN A 47 4.70 5.21 0.00
C GLN A 47 3.67 5.51 1.08
N ALA A 48 2.49 4.95 0.98
CA ALA A 48 1.46 5.14 1.98
C ALA A 48 1.91 4.60 3.34
N PHE A 49 2.50 3.40 3.36
CA PHE A 49 3.02 2.85 4.61
C PHE A 49 4.13 3.73 5.17
N LYS A 50 4.99 4.24 4.31
CA LYS A 50 6.06 5.11 4.75
C LYS A 50 5.51 6.38 5.40
N ARG A 51 4.48 6.96 4.82
CA ARG A 51 3.84 8.16 5.36
C ARG A 51 3.15 7.90 6.69
N LEU A 52 2.68 6.68 6.90
CA LEU A 52 2.07 6.30 8.16
C LEU A 52 3.11 6.00 9.23
N GLY A 53 4.39 6.01 8.87
CA GLY A 53 5.44 5.68 9.81
C GLY A 53 5.56 4.19 10.11
N LEU A 54 4.96 3.36 9.28
CA LEU A 54 5.02 1.92 9.45
C LEU A 54 6.22 1.36 8.70
N LYS A 55 6.79 0.31 9.26
CA LYS A 55 7.97 -0.32 8.67
C LYS A 55 7.53 -1.47 7.78
N THR A 56 8.07 -1.50 6.57
CA THR A 56 7.76 -2.58 5.64
C THR A 56 9.03 -3.21 5.10
N GLU A 57 8.91 -4.47 4.76
CA GLU A 57 9.91 -5.17 3.98
C GLU A 57 9.22 -5.63 2.71
N ILE A 58 9.69 -5.13 1.56
CA ILE A 58 9.07 -5.47 0.27
C ILE A 58 9.65 -6.81 -0.15
N LEU A 59 8.82 -7.84 -0.16
CA LEU A 59 9.27 -9.16 -0.58
C LEU A 59 9.18 -9.32 -2.08
N PHE A 60 8.14 -8.77 -2.70
CA PHE A 60 8.06 -8.70 -4.16
C PHE A 60 7.16 -7.54 -4.58
N ALA A 61 7.34 -7.12 -5.81
CA ALA A 61 6.52 -6.10 -6.44
C ALA A 61 6.50 -6.37 -7.94
N GLY A 62 5.58 -5.77 -8.65
CA GLY A 62 5.53 -5.98 -10.08
C GLY A 62 4.54 -5.11 -10.81
N ASP A 63 4.87 -4.85 -12.06
CA ASP A 63 4.01 -4.12 -12.98
C ASP A 63 4.50 -4.41 -14.39
N ILE A 64 3.58 -4.46 -15.33
CA ILE A 64 3.94 -4.73 -16.71
C ILE A 64 4.59 -3.54 -17.41
N ASP A 65 4.38 -2.34 -16.87
CA ASP A 65 4.90 -1.12 -17.47
C ASP A 65 6.36 -0.94 -17.10
N ALA A 66 7.22 -0.90 -18.14
CA ALA A 66 8.67 -0.74 -17.93
C ALA A 66 9.03 0.60 -17.28
N ASN A 67 8.24 1.63 -17.53
CA ASN A 67 8.50 2.93 -16.90
C ASN A 67 8.21 2.88 -15.43
N CYS A 68 7.20 2.13 -15.04
CA CYS A 68 6.90 1.91 -13.62
C CYS A 68 8.04 1.17 -12.96
N LYS A 69 8.60 0.17 -13.63
CA LYS A 69 9.74 -0.56 -13.09
C LYS A 69 10.92 0.36 -12.82
N LYS A 70 11.23 1.24 -13.77
CA LYS A 70 12.33 2.19 -13.61
C LYS A 70 12.11 3.08 -12.40
N ALA A 71 10.92 3.63 -12.27
CA ALA A 71 10.59 4.53 -11.17
C ALA A 71 10.61 3.77 -9.85
N TYR A 72 10.09 2.56 -9.84
CA TYR A 72 10.05 1.76 -8.62
C TYR A 72 11.47 1.45 -8.13
N PHE A 73 12.32 0.98 -9.05
CA PHE A 73 13.69 0.64 -8.67
C PHE A 73 14.51 1.86 -8.25
N ALA A 74 14.12 3.04 -8.72
CA ALA A 74 14.80 4.26 -8.30
C ALA A 74 14.44 4.66 -6.87
N ASN A 75 13.28 4.25 -6.39
CA ASN A 75 12.77 4.69 -5.09
C ASN A 75 12.78 3.62 -4.01
N TYR A 76 12.87 2.35 -4.37
CA TYR A 76 12.82 1.26 -3.42
C TYR A 76 13.94 0.26 -3.68
N GLU A 77 14.45 -0.32 -2.61
CA GLU A 77 15.55 -1.28 -2.73
C GLU A 77 14.99 -2.67 -2.88
N ILE A 78 14.90 -3.13 -4.12
CA ILE A 78 14.55 -4.52 -4.40
C ILE A 78 15.44 -5.01 -5.54
N SER A 79 15.55 -6.33 -5.66
CA SER A 79 16.34 -6.93 -6.72
C SER A 79 15.44 -7.36 -7.88
N GLU A 80 16.08 -7.68 -9.01
CA GLU A 80 15.33 -8.18 -10.15
C GLU A 80 14.53 -9.44 -9.82
N LYS A 81 15.03 -10.26 -8.92
CA LYS A 81 14.32 -11.48 -8.54
C LYS A 81 13.02 -11.21 -7.81
N GLN A 82 12.91 -10.03 -7.22
CA GLN A 82 11.72 -9.64 -6.46
C GLN A 82 10.70 -8.93 -7.33
N TRP A 83 11.02 -8.67 -8.60
CA TRP A 83 10.13 -7.96 -9.51
C TRP A 83 9.51 -8.93 -10.50
N HIS A 84 8.20 -8.84 -10.69
CA HIS A 84 7.51 -9.59 -11.74
C HIS A 84 6.88 -8.61 -12.72
N GLU A 85 7.06 -8.88 -14.01
CA GLU A 85 6.51 -7.99 -15.05
C GLU A 85 5.09 -8.38 -15.40
N ASP A 86 4.83 -9.69 -15.54
CA ASP A 86 3.53 -10.18 -15.90
C ASP A 86 3.01 -11.04 -14.78
N ILE A 87 1.86 -10.66 -14.23
CA ILE A 87 1.25 -11.38 -13.13
C ILE A 87 0.91 -12.83 -13.52
N HIS A 88 0.69 -13.07 -14.80
CA HIS A 88 0.39 -14.43 -15.29
C HIS A 88 1.57 -15.38 -15.13
N ASP A 89 2.78 -14.84 -15.17
CA ASP A 89 3.99 -15.63 -15.05
C ASP A 89 4.58 -15.62 -13.64
N PHE A 90 3.92 -14.93 -12.73
CA PHE A 90 4.44 -14.77 -11.38
C PHE A 90 4.15 -16.02 -10.55
N ASP A 91 5.21 -16.60 -10.01
CA ASP A 91 5.10 -17.74 -9.11
C ASP A 91 5.28 -17.26 -7.67
N ALA A 92 4.20 -17.28 -6.91
CA ALA A 92 4.20 -16.81 -5.53
C ALA A 92 4.66 -17.89 -4.54
N THR A 93 4.90 -19.10 -5.02
CA THR A 93 5.25 -20.23 -4.14
C THR A 93 6.42 -19.94 -3.20
N PRO A 94 7.51 -19.29 -3.65
CA PRO A 94 8.62 -19.00 -2.76
C PRO A 94 8.27 -18.11 -1.57
N TYR A 95 7.14 -17.39 -1.67
CA TYR A 95 6.74 -16.45 -0.63
C TYR A 95 5.66 -17.01 0.29
N LYS A 96 5.27 -18.26 0.09
CA LYS A 96 4.23 -18.88 0.89
C LYS A 96 4.61 -18.85 2.36
N GLY A 97 3.71 -18.36 3.20
CA GLY A 97 3.96 -18.25 4.62
C GLY A 97 4.87 -17.10 5.04
N LYS A 98 5.34 -16.29 4.08
CA LYS A 98 6.27 -15.20 4.38
C LYS A 98 5.67 -13.81 4.22
N ILE A 99 4.46 -13.72 3.68
CA ILE A 99 3.81 -12.44 3.40
C ILE A 99 2.82 -12.14 4.50
N ASP A 100 2.87 -10.92 5.02
CA ASP A 100 1.88 -10.45 5.97
C ASP A 100 0.74 -9.75 5.25
N LEU A 101 1.02 -9.04 4.16
CA LEU A 101 0.01 -8.30 3.44
C LEU A 101 0.34 -8.32 1.95
N PHE A 102 -0.66 -8.62 1.16
CA PHE A 102 -0.58 -8.53 -0.29
C PHE A 102 -1.60 -7.50 -0.79
N VAL A 103 -1.14 -6.58 -1.62
CA VAL A 103 -1.99 -5.55 -2.19
C VAL A 103 -1.84 -5.56 -3.70
N GLY A 104 -2.98 -5.59 -4.41
CA GLY A 104 -2.95 -5.55 -5.85
C GLY A 104 -4.18 -4.84 -6.38
N GLY A 105 -3.97 -3.79 -7.15
CA GLY A 105 -5.06 -3.05 -7.77
C GLY A 105 -5.13 -3.33 -9.25
N ALA A 106 -5.82 -4.40 -9.63
CA ALA A 106 -5.91 -4.79 -11.02
C ALA A 106 -6.57 -3.68 -11.85
N PRO A 107 -6.09 -3.46 -13.09
CA PRO A 107 -6.71 -2.46 -13.96
C PRO A 107 -8.16 -2.80 -14.23
N CYS A 108 -9.00 -1.77 -14.20
CA CYS A 108 -10.43 -1.96 -14.40
C CYS A 108 -10.86 -1.76 -15.84
N GLN A 109 -9.95 -1.39 -16.71
CA GLN A 109 -10.31 -1.04 -18.08
C GLN A 109 -10.95 -2.19 -18.83
N ALA A 110 -10.56 -3.41 -18.54
CA ALA A 110 -11.13 -4.58 -19.19
C ALA A 110 -12.56 -4.85 -18.74
N PHE A 111 -12.97 -4.26 -17.63
CA PHE A 111 -14.29 -4.50 -17.05
C PHE A 111 -15.21 -3.28 -17.16
N SER A 112 -14.66 -2.15 -17.58
CA SER A 112 -15.43 -0.92 -17.72
C SER A 112 -15.98 -0.82 -19.13
N LEU A 113 -17.20 -0.41 -19.29
CA LEU A 113 -17.79 -0.22 -20.61
C LEU A 113 -18.09 1.22 -20.90
#